data_d89aff211c77b82d2f2f849ede6b708b
#
_entry.id   d89aff211c77b82d2f2f849ede6b708b
#
_cell.length_a   1.000
_cell.length_b   1.000
_cell.length_c   1.000
_cell.angle_alpha   90.00
_cell.angle_beta   90.00
_cell.angle_gamma   90.00
#
_symmetry.space_group_name_H-M   'P 1'
#
loop_
_entity.id
_entity.type
_entity.pdbx_description
1 polymer ?
#
loop_
_entity_poly.entity_id
_entity_poly.type
_entity_poly.pdbx_seq_one_letter_code
_entity_poly.pdbx_strand_id
1 'polypeptide(L)'
;FVATATPSPNRYKELIHYAGFLGVMDTGQALTRFFQRDSTKANNLTLYPHKEEEFWLWLASWAVFLQTPADLGYPADGYDLPDLDLEFHQVTTDPSRIMKWDRDGQGTMAVVEQLGVESAAAEKRETIDLRVAEMMSIIDATDVGNAGDQVVIWCDLNAEQSAIEKALTAAGITWSSVHGSLSIDESERRIAAWKARETTALIGKPVQLGQGLNLQQCNRAIFVGLTFKFNDVIQATHRIYRFGQARPCHVHIIHTDTEQSVVQVINDKWARHKEMTSIMSNLIREHGLNNVGVNEQLIRSIGVERVEVSGDGWLVANNDCVIETTAMDDDSVNLIVTSIPFSNHYEYTPSYNDFGHTDNNDHFWAQMDYLTPQLLRILQPGRLYCCHVKDRILFGNVTGAGASTVSPFHAEAIMHGRRHGFDYMGMITVTTDVVRENNQSYRLGWSENAKDGTKMGVGS
;
A
#
# COMPACT_ATOMS: atom_id res chain seq x y z
N PHE A 1 4.51 4.78 15.91
CA PHE A 1 5.51 5.15 14.91
C PHE A 1 6.05 3.88 14.27
N VAL A 2 6.05 3.85 12.95
CA VAL A 2 6.60 2.75 12.13
C VAL A 2 7.58 3.36 11.14
N ALA A 3 8.75 2.75 10.98
CA ALA A 3 9.74 3.14 9.98
C ALA A 3 10.18 1.91 9.18
N THR A 4 10.15 2.00 7.87
CA THR A 4 10.56 0.93 6.96
C THR A 4 11.08 1.51 5.64
N ALA A 5 12.04 0.83 5.02
CA ALA A 5 12.50 1.16 3.67
C ALA A 5 11.60 0.55 2.57
N THR A 6 10.74 -0.39 2.93
CA THR A 6 9.88 -1.13 2.01
C THR A 6 8.45 -1.16 2.52
N PRO A 7 7.74 -0.02 2.51
CA PRO A 7 6.39 0.07 3.10
C PRO A 7 5.35 -0.75 2.34
N SER A 8 5.54 -0.97 1.05
CA SER A 8 4.62 -1.73 0.19
C SER A 8 5.39 -2.65 -0.76
N PRO A 9 5.97 -3.75 -0.26
CA PRO A 9 6.84 -4.60 -1.06
C PRO A 9 6.10 -5.36 -2.17
N ASN A 10 4.80 -5.59 -2.02
CA ASN A 10 4.04 -6.37 -2.99
C ASN A 10 2.91 -5.58 -3.67
N ARG A 11 2.09 -4.86 -2.91
CA ARG A 11 0.89 -4.16 -3.41
C ARG A 11 0.56 -2.95 -2.56
N TYR A 12 0.05 -1.89 -3.15
CA TYR A 12 -0.34 -0.65 -2.45
C TYR A 12 -1.31 -0.88 -1.29
N LYS A 13 -2.15 -1.92 -1.33
CA LYS A 13 -3.02 -2.28 -0.22
C LYS A 13 -2.28 -2.58 1.10
N GLU A 14 -0.98 -2.88 1.04
CA GLU A 14 -0.18 -3.13 2.25
C GLU A 14 0.01 -1.86 3.09
N LEU A 15 -0.01 -0.69 2.44
CA LEU A 15 0.06 0.62 3.11
C LEU A 15 -1.12 0.84 4.07
N ILE A 16 -2.28 0.28 3.75
CA ILE A 16 -3.49 0.39 4.57
C ILE A 16 -3.33 -0.31 5.94
N HIS A 17 -2.52 -1.36 6.01
CA HIS A 17 -2.28 -2.05 7.28
C HIS A 17 -1.56 -1.14 8.29
N TYR A 18 -0.70 -0.24 7.81
CA TYR A 18 -0.07 0.77 8.69
C TYR A 18 -1.08 1.79 9.20
N ALA A 19 -2.03 2.22 8.35
CA ALA A 19 -3.10 3.11 8.77
C ALA A 19 -3.97 2.48 9.87
N GLY A 20 -4.35 1.20 9.72
CA GLY A 20 -5.05 0.45 10.74
C GLY A 20 -4.26 0.29 12.04
N PHE A 21 -2.97 -0.04 11.94
CA PHE A 21 -2.08 -0.17 13.09
C PHE A 21 -1.88 1.16 13.84
N LEU A 22 -1.78 2.28 13.11
CA LEU A 22 -1.61 3.61 13.68
C LEU A 22 -2.91 4.25 14.15
N GLY A 23 -4.06 3.61 13.93
CA GLY A 23 -5.38 4.13 14.28
C GLY A 23 -5.85 5.31 13.43
N VAL A 24 -5.29 5.46 12.22
CA VAL A 24 -5.67 6.53 11.27
C VAL A 24 -7.03 6.25 10.64
N MET A 25 -7.23 5.00 10.17
CA MET A 25 -8.47 4.54 9.56
C MET A 25 -8.56 3.02 9.70
N ASP A 26 -9.78 2.49 9.89
CA ASP A 26 -10.00 1.04 9.87
C ASP A 26 -9.60 0.44 8.52
N THR A 27 -8.89 -0.71 8.56
CA THR A 27 -8.38 -1.38 7.37
C THR A 27 -9.49 -1.74 6.39
N GLY A 28 -10.66 -2.18 6.87
CA GLY A 28 -11.81 -2.52 6.03
C GLY A 28 -12.41 -1.29 5.35
N GLN A 29 -12.52 -0.19 6.07
CA GLN A 29 -12.99 1.09 5.53
C GLN A 29 -12.05 1.60 4.44
N ALA A 30 -10.75 1.62 4.70
CA ALA A 30 -9.75 2.07 3.72
C ALA A 30 -9.73 1.19 2.46
N LEU A 31 -9.86 -0.14 2.62
CA LEU A 31 -9.98 -1.06 1.47
C LEU A 31 -11.23 -0.77 0.64
N THR A 32 -12.36 -0.53 1.28
CA THR A 32 -13.62 -0.23 0.58
C THR A 32 -13.55 1.13 -0.13
N ARG A 33 -12.89 2.10 0.47
CA ARG A 33 -12.76 3.46 -0.05
C ARG A 33 -11.87 3.53 -1.30
N PHE A 34 -10.72 2.88 -1.26
CA PHE A 34 -9.68 3.08 -2.26
C PHE A 34 -9.49 1.93 -3.24
N PHE A 35 -10.00 0.72 -2.93
CA PHE A 35 -9.68 -0.47 -3.72
C PHE A 35 -10.92 -1.17 -4.26
N GLN A 36 -10.80 -1.64 -5.49
CA GLN A 36 -11.79 -2.50 -6.16
C GLN A 36 -11.29 -3.93 -6.29
N ARG A 37 -12.21 -4.86 -6.41
CA ARG A 37 -11.88 -6.24 -6.75
C ARG A 37 -11.55 -6.33 -8.23
N ASP A 38 -10.41 -6.94 -8.53
CA ASP A 38 -10.08 -7.33 -9.89
C ASP A 38 -11.02 -8.47 -10.32
N SER A 39 -11.83 -8.22 -11.33
CA SER A 39 -12.78 -9.22 -11.85
C SER A 39 -12.10 -10.41 -12.51
N THR A 40 -10.82 -10.28 -12.85
CA THR A 40 -10.06 -11.31 -13.60
C THR A 40 -9.27 -12.23 -12.69
N LYS A 41 -8.98 -11.82 -11.44
CA LYS A 41 -8.16 -12.60 -10.49
C LYS A 41 -8.79 -12.61 -9.11
N ALA A 42 -9.13 -13.79 -8.61
CA ALA A 42 -9.65 -13.97 -7.26
C ALA A 42 -8.71 -13.37 -6.21
N ASN A 43 -9.28 -12.66 -5.22
CA ASN A 43 -8.54 -12.01 -4.12
C ASN A 43 -7.54 -10.91 -4.54
N ASN A 44 -7.58 -10.45 -5.78
CA ASN A 44 -6.79 -9.32 -6.23
C ASN A 44 -7.58 -8.02 -6.00
N LEU A 45 -6.99 -7.10 -5.23
CA LEU A 45 -7.50 -5.77 -5.01
C LEU A 45 -6.57 -4.77 -5.70
N THR A 46 -7.13 -3.95 -6.56
CA THR A 46 -6.44 -2.87 -7.27
C THR A 46 -7.00 -1.53 -6.82
N LEU A 47 -6.16 -0.52 -6.83
CA LEU A 47 -6.59 0.84 -6.56
C LEU A 47 -7.61 1.28 -7.61
N TYR A 48 -8.67 2.00 -7.21
CA TYR A 48 -9.55 2.63 -8.17
C TYR A 48 -8.78 3.69 -8.96
N PRO A 49 -8.76 3.67 -10.30
CA PRO A 49 -8.02 4.67 -11.09
C PRO A 49 -8.44 6.11 -10.79
N HIS A 50 -9.73 6.34 -10.55
CA HIS A 50 -10.26 7.68 -10.26
C HIS A 50 -10.03 8.12 -8.80
N LYS A 51 -9.52 7.25 -7.92
CA LYS A 51 -9.18 7.55 -6.52
C LYS A 51 -7.69 7.51 -6.24
N GLU A 52 -6.88 7.40 -7.27
CA GLU A 52 -5.43 7.26 -7.11
C GLU A 52 -4.83 8.51 -6.47
N GLU A 53 -5.18 9.69 -6.96
CA GLU A 53 -4.72 10.96 -6.40
C GLU A 53 -5.16 11.14 -4.95
N GLU A 54 -6.44 10.86 -4.65
CA GLU A 54 -6.98 10.89 -3.30
C GLU A 54 -6.23 9.95 -2.36
N PHE A 55 -5.96 8.74 -2.80
CA PHE A 55 -5.23 7.74 -2.01
C PHE A 55 -3.83 8.24 -1.63
N TRP A 56 -3.12 8.85 -2.57
CA TRP A 56 -1.78 9.36 -2.32
C TRP A 56 -1.79 10.60 -1.42
N LEU A 57 -2.74 11.51 -1.59
CA LEU A 57 -2.93 12.67 -0.70
C LEU A 57 -3.32 12.20 0.71
N TRP A 58 -4.26 11.26 0.83
CA TRP A 58 -4.62 10.68 2.12
C TRP A 58 -3.41 10.03 2.79
N LEU A 59 -2.61 9.30 2.04
CA LEU A 59 -1.39 8.69 2.57
C LEU A 59 -0.40 9.75 3.05
N ALA A 60 -0.19 10.82 2.27
CA ALA A 60 0.69 11.94 2.63
C ALA A 60 0.22 12.71 3.88
N SER A 61 -1.07 12.64 4.24
CA SER A 61 -1.62 13.32 5.43
C SER A 61 -1.14 12.71 6.75
N TRP A 62 -0.67 11.46 6.76
CA TRP A 62 -0.24 10.77 7.98
C TRP A 62 1.08 9.99 7.83
N ALA A 63 1.56 9.77 6.61
CA ALA A 63 2.79 9.06 6.31
C ALA A 63 3.81 9.97 5.61
N VAL A 64 5.09 9.78 5.90
CA VAL A 64 6.18 10.54 5.32
C VAL A 64 7.09 9.61 4.54
N PHE A 65 7.34 9.92 3.28
CA PHE A 65 8.25 9.18 2.40
C PHE A 65 9.36 10.11 1.95
N LEU A 66 10.54 9.91 2.50
CA LEU A 66 11.71 10.70 2.19
C LEU A 66 12.79 9.81 1.54
N GLN A 67 13.31 10.24 0.42
CA GLN A 67 14.46 9.60 -0.24
C GLN A 67 15.75 10.34 0.08
N THR A 68 15.71 11.66 -0.05
CA THR A 68 16.87 12.53 0.12
C THR A 68 16.45 13.81 0.87
N PRO A 69 17.39 14.56 1.43
CA PRO A 69 17.10 15.87 2.01
C PRO A 69 16.48 16.86 1.02
N ALA A 70 16.70 16.67 -0.30
CA ALA A 70 16.10 17.51 -1.33
C ALA A 70 14.57 17.44 -1.37
N ASP A 71 13.97 16.34 -0.92
CA ASP A 71 12.52 16.22 -0.81
C ASP A 71 11.94 17.24 0.20
N LEU A 72 12.77 17.73 1.12
CA LEU A 72 12.44 18.77 2.10
C LEU A 72 13.02 20.14 1.73
N GLY A 73 13.56 20.31 0.52
CA GLY A 73 14.16 21.56 0.07
C GLY A 73 15.57 21.83 0.62
N TYR A 74 16.23 20.83 1.22
CA TYR A 74 17.62 20.95 1.68
C TYR A 74 18.61 20.45 0.63
N PRO A 75 19.88 20.90 0.66
CA PRO A 75 20.93 20.33 -0.21
C PRO A 75 21.04 18.81 -0.05
N ALA A 76 21.19 18.11 -1.17
CA ALA A 76 21.32 16.66 -1.19
C ALA A 76 22.78 16.17 -1.25
N ASP A 77 23.74 17.04 -1.06
CA ASP A 77 25.18 16.73 -1.13
C ASP A 77 25.52 15.53 -0.24
N GLY A 78 26.10 14.48 -0.84
CA GLY A 78 26.43 13.23 -0.16
C GLY A 78 25.26 12.26 0.03
N TYR A 79 24.06 12.59 -0.42
CA TYR A 79 22.90 11.70 -0.42
C TYR A 79 22.53 11.18 -1.81
N ASP A 80 23.18 11.72 -2.86
CA ASP A 80 22.99 11.21 -4.22
C ASP A 80 23.54 9.79 -4.30
N LEU A 81 22.69 8.89 -4.77
CA LEU A 81 23.08 7.50 -4.96
C LEU A 81 23.70 7.34 -6.36
N PRO A 82 24.79 6.56 -6.48
CA PRO A 82 25.34 6.21 -7.78
C PRO A 82 24.38 5.32 -8.57
N ASP A 83 24.75 4.99 -9.81
CA ASP A 83 23.97 4.05 -10.62
C ASP A 83 23.88 2.68 -9.95
N LEU A 84 22.73 2.03 -10.12
CA LEU A 84 22.45 0.68 -9.68
C LEU A 84 22.10 -0.19 -10.90
N ASP A 85 23.00 -1.11 -11.21
CA ASP A 85 22.84 -2.09 -12.27
C ASP A 85 22.35 -3.42 -11.68
N LEU A 86 21.20 -3.90 -12.18
CA LEU A 86 20.67 -5.22 -11.87
C LEU A 86 20.90 -6.14 -13.07
N GLU A 87 21.79 -7.11 -12.92
CA GLU A 87 22.17 -8.04 -13.95
C GLU A 87 21.60 -9.44 -13.66
N PHE A 88 20.86 -9.99 -14.61
CA PHE A 88 20.24 -11.31 -14.48
C PHE A 88 21.03 -12.34 -15.29
N HIS A 89 21.47 -13.39 -14.58
CA HIS A 89 22.28 -14.48 -15.14
C HIS A 89 21.47 -15.76 -15.16
N GLN A 90 21.09 -16.18 -16.37
CA GLN A 90 20.30 -17.42 -16.53
C GLN A 90 21.21 -18.63 -16.66
N VAL A 91 21.04 -19.62 -15.78
CA VAL A 91 21.64 -20.93 -15.92
C VAL A 91 20.61 -21.93 -16.47
N THR A 92 21.01 -22.67 -17.51
CA THR A 92 20.12 -23.64 -18.14
C THR A 92 20.14 -24.95 -17.37
N THR A 93 18.97 -25.42 -16.99
CA THR A 93 18.78 -26.68 -16.31
C THR A 93 18.66 -27.83 -17.29
N ASP A 94 19.21 -29.00 -16.95
CA ASP A 94 19.00 -30.21 -17.73
C ASP A 94 17.57 -30.75 -17.46
N PRO A 95 16.69 -30.75 -18.49
CA PRO A 95 15.31 -31.21 -18.32
C PRO A 95 15.19 -32.64 -17.73
N SER A 96 16.19 -33.50 -17.97
CA SER A 96 16.21 -34.85 -17.45
C SER A 96 16.37 -34.92 -15.93
N ARG A 97 16.92 -33.89 -15.30
CA ARG A 97 17.08 -33.76 -13.83
C ARG A 97 15.83 -33.26 -13.11
N ILE A 98 14.90 -32.67 -13.83
CA ILE A 98 13.68 -32.04 -13.30
C ILE A 98 12.46 -32.97 -13.45
N MET A 99 12.56 -34.02 -14.25
CA MET A 99 11.49 -35.01 -14.43
C MET A 99 11.23 -35.80 -13.13
N LYS A 100 10.12 -35.51 -12.46
CA LYS A 100 9.55 -36.42 -11.46
C LYS A 100 8.75 -37.50 -12.16
N TRP A 101 9.14 -38.72 -11.96
CA TRP A 101 8.38 -39.92 -12.34
C TRP A 101 7.36 -40.20 -11.24
N ASP A 102 6.08 -40.27 -11.58
CA ASP A 102 5.07 -40.74 -10.64
C ASP A 102 5.21 -42.26 -10.41
N ARG A 103 4.42 -42.82 -9.49
CA ARG A 103 4.42 -44.25 -9.20
C ARG A 103 4.05 -45.13 -10.38
N ASP A 104 3.43 -44.54 -11.42
CA ASP A 104 2.96 -45.25 -12.62
C ASP A 104 3.90 -45.03 -13.82
N GLY A 105 5.06 -44.38 -13.62
CA GLY A 105 6.09 -44.22 -14.63
C GLY A 105 5.80 -43.15 -15.68
N GLN A 106 4.87 -42.23 -15.42
CA GLN A 106 4.64 -41.05 -16.25
C GLN A 106 5.48 -39.88 -15.77
N GLY A 107 6.36 -39.38 -16.64
CA GLY A 107 7.12 -38.19 -16.38
C GLY A 107 6.25 -36.94 -16.54
N THR A 108 6.03 -36.20 -15.47
CA THR A 108 5.34 -34.93 -15.53
C THR A 108 6.37 -33.80 -15.59
N MET A 109 6.41 -33.07 -16.70
CA MET A 109 7.14 -31.81 -16.82
C MET A 109 6.34 -30.76 -16.04
N ALA A 110 6.70 -30.55 -14.78
CA ALA A 110 6.04 -29.55 -13.96
C ALA A 110 6.57 -28.16 -14.32
N VAL A 111 5.73 -27.34 -14.93
CA VAL A 111 5.98 -25.91 -15.09
C VAL A 111 5.96 -25.27 -13.69
N VAL A 112 6.98 -24.48 -13.36
CA VAL A 112 7.22 -23.89 -12.02
C VAL A 112 6.02 -23.09 -11.45
N GLU A 113 5.11 -22.62 -12.29
CA GLU A 113 3.87 -21.95 -11.84
C GLU A 113 2.93 -22.83 -11.00
N GLN A 114 3.10 -24.16 -11.04
CA GLN A 114 2.29 -25.12 -10.30
C GLN A 114 3.05 -25.83 -9.17
N LEU A 115 4.36 -25.55 -9.04
CA LEU A 115 5.18 -26.17 -8.02
C LEU A 115 5.02 -25.42 -6.68
N GLY A 116 4.57 -26.14 -5.66
CA GLY A 116 4.57 -25.63 -4.29
C GLY A 116 6.00 -25.34 -3.77
N VAL A 117 6.11 -24.63 -2.65
CA VAL A 117 7.38 -24.19 -2.03
C VAL A 117 8.40 -25.34 -1.85
N GLU A 118 7.95 -26.56 -1.60
CA GLU A 118 8.82 -27.75 -1.46
C GLU A 118 9.50 -28.15 -2.77
N SER A 119 8.83 -27.97 -3.89
CA SER A 119 9.33 -28.31 -5.21
C SER A 119 10.38 -27.30 -5.69
N ALA A 120 10.16 -26.01 -5.40
CA ALA A 120 11.14 -24.97 -5.68
C ALA A 120 12.44 -25.15 -4.86
N ALA A 121 12.33 -25.60 -3.61
CA ALA A 121 13.49 -25.89 -2.78
C ALA A 121 14.27 -27.15 -3.26
N ALA A 122 13.58 -28.14 -3.83
CA ALA A 122 14.22 -29.31 -4.42
C ALA A 122 15.01 -28.95 -5.67
N GLU A 123 14.41 -28.18 -6.58
CA GLU A 123 15.07 -27.68 -7.80
C GLU A 123 16.31 -26.82 -7.48
N LYS A 124 16.19 -25.94 -6.50
CA LYS A 124 17.34 -25.15 -6.03
C LYS A 124 18.50 -26.03 -5.58
N ARG A 125 18.24 -27.16 -4.90
CA ARG A 125 19.30 -28.09 -4.47
C ARG A 125 19.97 -28.78 -5.65
N GLU A 126 19.21 -29.16 -6.67
CA GLU A 126 19.71 -29.84 -7.86
C GLU A 126 20.55 -28.92 -8.77
N THR A 127 20.34 -27.61 -8.67
CA THR A 127 21.00 -26.59 -9.51
C THR A 127 22.12 -25.84 -8.79
N ILE A 128 22.46 -26.21 -7.55
CA ILE A 128 23.50 -25.53 -6.76
C ILE A 128 24.82 -25.44 -7.52
N ASP A 129 25.31 -26.54 -8.09
CA ASP A 129 26.60 -26.58 -8.77
C ASP A 129 26.62 -25.63 -9.98
N LEU A 130 25.52 -25.54 -10.75
CA LEU A 130 25.41 -24.63 -11.90
C LEU A 130 25.43 -23.16 -11.44
N ARG A 131 24.70 -22.84 -10.39
CA ARG A 131 24.63 -21.48 -9.82
C ARG A 131 25.95 -21.04 -9.22
N VAL A 132 26.63 -21.95 -8.53
CA VAL A 132 27.95 -21.66 -7.95
C VAL A 132 29.02 -21.52 -9.05
N ALA A 133 28.94 -22.30 -10.13
CA ALA A 133 29.82 -22.13 -11.27
C ALA A 133 29.62 -20.76 -11.94
N GLU A 134 28.36 -20.34 -12.14
CA GLU A 134 28.06 -19.01 -12.67
C GLU A 134 28.54 -17.87 -11.74
N MET A 135 28.34 -18.03 -10.42
CA MET A 135 28.87 -17.09 -9.42
C MET A 135 30.39 -16.94 -9.54
N MET A 136 31.11 -18.06 -9.71
CA MET A 136 32.58 -18.03 -9.90
C MET A 136 32.96 -17.35 -11.21
N SER A 137 32.20 -17.58 -12.29
CA SER A 137 32.41 -16.89 -13.58
C SER A 137 32.24 -15.38 -13.45
N ILE A 138 31.23 -14.91 -12.69
CA ILE A 138 31.03 -13.50 -12.39
C ILE A 138 32.20 -12.93 -11.57
N ILE A 139 32.68 -13.65 -10.57
CA ILE A 139 33.81 -13.24 -9.77
C ILE A 139 35.09 -13.13 -10.61
N ASP A 140 35.35 -14.12 -11.47
CA ASP A 140 36.52 -14.15 -12.35
C ASP A 140 36.49 -13.03 -13.42
N ALA A 141 35.30 -12.66 -13.88
CA ALA A 141 35.12 -11.59 -14.87
C ALA A 141 35.19 -10.18 -14.26
N THR A 142 35.30 -10.07 -12.95
CA THR A 142 35.26 -8.81 -12.22
C THR A 142 36.53 -8.59 -11.40
N ASP A 143 36.68 -7.37 -10.84
CA ASP A 143 37.85 -7.01 -10.02
C ASP A 143 37.75 -7.51 -8.56
N VAL A 144 36.88 -8.45 -8.27
CA VAL A 144 36.76 -9.04 -6.93
C VAL A 144 38.06 -9.71 -6.52
N GLY A 145 38.58 -9.32 -5.37
CA GLY A 145 39.89 -9.79 -4.86
C GLY A 145 41.11 -9.01 -5.40
N ASN A 146 40.94 -8.24 -6.48
CA ASN A 146 41.95 -7.35 -6.99
C ASN A 146 41.88 -5.98 -6.30
N ALA A 147 42.96 -5.36 -5.97
CA ALA A 147 43.04 -4.03 -5.34
C ALA A 147 42.18 -3.86 -4.06
N GLY A 148 41.80 -4.97 -3.41
CA GLY A 148 40.99 -4.97 -2.18
C GLY A 148 39.49 -4.84 -2.41
N ASP A 149 38.97 -5.08 -3.61
CA ASP A 149 37.54 -5.12 -3.87
C ASP A 149 36.90 -6.35 -3.23
N GLN A 150 35.73 -6.12 -2.64
CA GLN A 150 34.96 -7.10 -1.88
C GLN A 150 33.66 -7.42 -2.59
N VAL A 151 33.04 -8.54 -2.21
CA VAL A 151 31.73 -8.97 -2.68
C VAL A 151 30.85 -9.45 -1.53
N VAL A 152 29.56 -9.19 -1.62
CA VAL A 152 28.55 -9.80 -0.75
C VAL A 152 27.82 -10.89 -1.54
N ILE A 153 27.78 -12.09 -1.01
CA ILE A 153 27.16 -13.25 -1.66
C ILE A 153 25.95 -13.68 -0.83
N TRP A 154 24.78 -13.61 -1.46
CA TRP A 154 23.50 -13.94 -0.86
C TRP A 154 23.09 -15.36 -1.27
N CYS A 155 22.75 -16.18 -0.29
CA CYS A 155 22.22 -17.54 -0.48
C CYS A 155 20.88 -17.68 0.23
N ASP A 156 20.08 -18.67 -0.16
CA ASP A 156 18.78 -19.01 0.45
C ASP A 156 18.87 -20.31 1.29
N LEU A 157 19.58 -21.31 0.78
CA LEU A 157 19.72 -22.62 1.41
C LEU A 157 21.07 -22.79 2.12
N ASN A 158 21.11 -23.61 3.18
CA ASN A 158 22.36 -23.95 3.83
C ASN A 158 23.30 -24.75 2.89
N ALA A 159 22.73 -25.57 2.00
CA ALA A 159 23.52 -26.31 1.03
C ALA A 159 24.21 -25.40 -0.01
N GLU A 160 23.52 -24.33 -0.44
CA GLU A 160 24.12 -23.27 -1.27
C GLU A 160 25.30 -22.62 -0.53
N GLN A 161 25.10 -22.23 0.73
CA GLN A 161 26.12 -21.60 1.55
C GLN A 161 27.39 -22.46 1.63
N SER A 162 27.24 -23.75 1.92
CA SER A 162 28.38 -24.69 2.00
C SER A 162 29.06 -24.91 0.64
N ALA A 163 28.31 -24.92 -0.45
CA ALA A 163 28.87 -25.03 -1.80
C ALA A 163 29.67 -23.77 -2.20
N ILE A 164 29.17 -22.59 -1.86
CA ILE A 164 29.85 -21.30 -2.06
C ILE A 164 31.16 -21.27 -1.29
N GLU A 165 31.15 -21.62 0.01
CA GLU A 165 32.36 -21.68 0.86
C GLU A 165 33.40 -22.60 0.27
N LYS A 166 32.99 -23.78 -0.20
CA LYS A 166 33.89 -24.75 -0.84
C LYS A 166 34.51 -24.22 -2.13
N ALA A 167 33.71 -23.57 -2.98
CA ALA A 167 34.15 -23.03 -4.26
C ALA A 167 35.15 -21.88 -4.05
N LEU A 168 34.86 -20.94 -3.16
CA LEU A 168 35.76 -19.84 -2.83
C LEU A 168 37.08 -20.32 -2.21
N THR A 169 37.02 -21.33 -1.34
CA THR A 169 38.21 -21.95 -0.76
C THR A 169 39.09 -22.59 -1.84
N ALA A 170 38.49 -23.32 -2.78
CA ALA A 170 39.22 -23.93 -3.91
C ALA A 170 39.86 -22.90 -4.82
N ALA A 171 39.29 -21.73 -4.96
CA ALA A 171 39.81 -20.58 -5.72
C ALA A 171 40.82 -19.73 -4.92
N GLY A 172 41.08 -20.04 -3.65
CA GLY A 172 41.97 -19.25 -2.79
C GLY A 172 41.41 -17.88 -2.37
N ILE A 173 40.08 -17.67 -2.52
CA ILE A 173 39.40 -16.43 -2.12
C ILE A 173 39.02 -16.52 -0.66
N THR A 174 39.42 -15.53 0.13
CA THR A 174 39.12 -15.47 1.57
C THR A 174 37.67 -15.06 1.79
N TRP A 175 37.03 -15.65 2.79
CA TRP A 175 35.61 -15.37 3.04
C TRP A 175 35.25 -15.35 4.53
N SER A 176 34.20 -14.62 4.84
CA SER A 176 33.44 -14.62 6.11
C SER A 176 32.06 -15.12 5.83
N SER A 177 31.61 -16.14 6.54
CA SER A 177 30.27 -16.73 6.35
C SER A 177 29.49 -16.64 7.65
N VAL A 178 28.23 -16.16 7.56
CA VAL A 178 27.33 -15.98 8.71
C VAL A 178 26.09 -16.83 8.51
N HIS A 179 25.75 -17.63 9.51
CA HIS A 179 24.59 -18.51 9.52
C HIS A 179 23.97 -18.62 10.92
N GLY A 180 22.71 -19.04 11.00
CA GLY A 180 21.91 -18.97 12.22
C GLY A 180 22.35 -19.88 13.37
N SER A 181 23.29 -20.82 13.15
CA SER A 181 23.86 -21.66 14.21
C SER A 181 25.10 -21.05 14.89
N LEU A 182 25.59 -19.90 14.42
CA LEU A 182 26.66 -19.17 15.07
C LEU A 182 26.13 -18.41 16.30
N SER A 183 27.01 -18.21 17.29
CA SER A 183 26.75 -17.26 18.35
C SER A 183 26.72 -15.83 17.80
N ILE A 184 26.11 -14.91 18.53
CA ILE A 184 26.07 -13.50 18.15
C ILE A 184 27.51 -12.94 18.05
N ASP A 185 28.34 -13.21 19.04
CA ASP A 185 29.73 -12.73 19.09
C ASP A 185 30.55 -13.24 17.91
N GLU A 186 30.39 -14.53 17.52
CA GLU A 186 31.08 -15.10 16.37
C GLU A 186 30.60 -14.49 15.06
N SER A 187 29.31 -14.23 14.93
CA SER A 187 28.71 -13.56 13.77
C SER A 187 29.27 -12.13 13.63
N GLU A 188 29.30 -11.38 14.73
CA GLU A 188 29.87 -10.04 14.77
C GLU A 188 31.37 -10.03 14.44
N ARG A 189 32.12 -10.98 14.97
CA ARG A 189 33.53 -11.13 14.66
C ARG A 189 33.79 -11.36 13.18
N ARG A 190 33.01 -12.22 12.53
CA ARG A 190 33.11 -12.52 11.09
C ARG A 190 32.75 -11.32 10.23
N ILE A 191 31.70 -10.59 10.60
CA ILE A 191 31.32 -9.37 9.92
C ILE A 191 32.39 -8.30 10.09
N ALA A 192 32.98 -8.17 11.29
CA ALA A 192 34.02 -7.22 11.56
C ALA A 192 35.30 -7.53 10.73
N ALA A 193 35.68 -8.80 10.61
CA ALA A 193 36.81 -9.23 9.78
C ALA A 193 36.61 -8.83 8.31
N TRP A 194 35.41 -9.04 7.77
CA TRP A 194 35.11 -8.59 6.42
C TRP A 194 35.10 -7.06 6.30
N LYS A 195 34.53 -6.34 7.27
CA LYS A 195 34.59 -4.87 7.30
C LYS A 195 36.02 -4.33 7.39
N ALA A 196 36.89 -5.03 8.09
CA ALA A 196 38.34 -4.72 8.17
C ALA A 196 39.13 -5.11 6.90
N ARG A 197 38.46 -5.67 5.87
CA ARG A 197 39.06 -6.17 4.63
C ARG A 197 40.01 -7.35 4.81
N GLU A 198 39.91 -8.08 5.92
CA GLU A 198 40.67 -9.31 6.16
C GLU A 198 40.16 -10.47 5.28
N THR A 199 38.90 -10.38 4.85
CA THR A 199 38.28 -11.33 3.93
C THR A 199 37.62 -10.61 2.73
N THR A 200 37.67 -11.25 1.57
CA THR A 200 37.12 -10.73 0.29
C THR A 200 35.60 -10.87 0.18
N ALA A 201 35.10 -12.05 0.49
CA ALA A 201 33.68 -12.35 0.36
C ALA A 201 32.96 -12.38 1.72
N LEU A 202 31.75 -11.79 1.78
CA LEU A 202 30.81 -11.98 2.89
C LEU A 202 29.65 -12.83 2.41
N ILE A 203 29.42 -13.97 3.03
CA ILE A 203 28.38 -14.94 2.66
C ILE A 203 27.30 -14.96 3.72
N GLY A 204 26.06 -14.94 3.31
CA GLY A 204 24.93 -15.13 4.23
C GLY A 204 23.58 -15.04 3.59
N LYS A 205 22.54 -15.20 4.39
CA LYS A 205 21.15 -15.12 3.94
C LYS A 205 20.60 -13.70 4.11
N PRO A 206 19.77 -13.19 3.17
CA PRO A 206 19.12 -11.89 3.31
C PRO A 206 18.38 -11.72 4.64
N VAL A 207 17.73 -12.76 5.11
CA VAL A 207 17.01 -12.80 6.40
C VAL A 207 17.93 -12.50 7.60
N GLN A 208 19.22 -12.87 7.53
CA GLN A 208 20.18 -12.74 8.63
C GLN A 208 21.03 -11.46 8.54
N LEU A 209 21.54 -11.17 7.35
CA LEU A 209 22.43 -10.03 7.10
C LEU A 209 21.74 -8.87 6.36
N GLY A 210 20.55 -9.10 5.83
CA GLY A 210 19.79 -8.10 5.06
C GLY A 210 19.13 -7.00 5.92
N GLN A 211 19.25 -7.05 7.26
CA GLN A 211 18.69 -6.05 8.16
C GLN A 211 19.76 -5.48 9.10
N GLY A 212 19.70 -4.17 9.38
CA GLY A 212 20.52 -3.50 10.38
C GLY A 212 21.99 -3.27 10.03
N LEU A 213 22.55 -3.93 9.03
CA LEU A 213 23.97 -3.80 8.66
C LEU A 213 24.20 -2.71 7.60
N ASN A 214 25.37 -2.10 7.69
CA ASN A 214 25.89 -1.21 6.67
C ASN A 214 27.07 -1.90 5.97
N LEU A 215 26.93 -2.16 4.65
CA LEU A 215 27.90 -2.84 3.82
C LEU A 215 28.34 -1.98 2.61
N GLN A 216 28.16 -0.65 2.68
CA GLN A 216 28.43 0.30 1.59
C GLN A 216 29.92 0.42 1.18
N GLN A 217 30.83 -0.15 1.94
CA GLN A 217 32.25 -0.26 1.51
C GLN A 217 32.40 -1.16 0.28
N CYS A 218 31.41 -2.04 0.04
CA CYS A 218 31.31 -2.90 -1.11
C CYS A 218 30.25 -2.35 -2.07
N ASN A 219 30.47 -2.48 -3.36
CA ASN A 219 29.54 -2.06 -4.40
C ASN A 219 29.07 -3.22 -5.28
N ARG A 220 29.36 -4.46 -4.90
CA ARG A 220 29.00 -5.66 -5.65
C ARG A 220 28.28 -6.68 -4.78
N ALA A 221 27.16 -7.18 -5.26
CA ALA A 221 26.42 -8.25 -4.62
C ALA A 221 26.04 -9.34 -5.64
N ILE A 222 26.06 -10.60 -5.22
CA ILE A 222 25.67 -11.74 -6.05
C ILE A 222 24.62 -12.56 -5.28
N PHE A 223 23.42 -12.70 -5.85
CA PHE A 223 22.39 -13.61 -5.36
C PHE A 223 22.52 -14.93 -6.08
N VAL A 224 23.01 -15.96 -5.37
CA VAL A 224 23.18 -17.33 -5.90
C VAL A 224 21.86 -18.09 -5.87
N GLY A 225 21.03 -17.83 -4.86
CA GLY A 225 19.68 -18.35 -4.76
C GLY A 225 18.66 -17.23 -4.62
N LEU A 226 17.62 -17.23 -5.47
CA LEU A 226 16.51 -16.30 -5.37
C LEU A 226 15.49 -16.78 -4.35
N THR A 227 15.09 -15.90 -3.45
CA THR A 227 13.88 -16.08 -2.65
C THR A 227 12.69 -15.42 -3.32
N PHE A 228 11.51 -16.01 -3.20
CA PHE A 228 10.25 -15.40 -3.67
C PHE A 228 9.87 -14.14 -2.87
N LYS A 229 10.64 -13.80 -1.84
CA LYS A 229 10.42 -12.64 -0.97
C LYS A 229 11.16 -11.43 -1.52
N PHE A 230 10.48 -10.67 -2.37
CA PHE A 230 11.01 -9.43 -2.94
C PHE A 230 11.58 -8.46 -1.89
N ASN A 231 10.94 -8.38 -0.72
CA ASN A 231 11.41 -7.55 0.38
C ASN A 231 12.84 -7.89 0.81
N ASP A 232 13.17 -9.18 0.86
CA ASP A 232 14.50 -9.64 1.25
C ASP A 232 15.55 -9.24 0.21
N VAL A 233 15.20 -9.30 -1.09
CA VAL A 233 16.11 -8.87 -2.19
C VAL A 233 16.35 -7.37 -2.14
N ILE A 234 15.32 -6.55 -1.99
CA ILE A 234 15.46 -5.09 -1.87
C ILE A 234 16.29 -4.74 -0.64
N GLN A 235 15.94 -5.28 0.52
CA GLN A 235 16.66 -4.95 1.75
C GLN A 235 18.15 -5.37 1.69
N ALA A 236 18.44 -6.53 1.11
CA ALA A 236 19.81 -6.98 0.89
C ALA A 236 20.57 -6.07 -0.09
N THR A 237 19.95 -5.65 -1.18
CA THR A 237 20.51 -4.69 -2.14
C THR A 237 20.83 -3.35 -1.47
N HIS A 238 19.91 -2.84 -0.64
CA HIS A 238 20.12 -1.58 0.10
C HIS A 238 21.16 -1.68 1.23
N ARG A 239 21.84 -2.82 1.44
CA ARG A 239 23.01 -2.89 2.33
C ARG A 239 24.25 -2.32 1.68
N ILE A 240 24.38 -2.44 0.36
CA ILE A 240 25.47 -1.86 -0.44
C ILE A 240 25.06 -0.56 -1.14
N TYR A 241 23.80 -0.48 -1.59
CA TYR A 241 23.20 0.66 -2.29
C TYR A 241 22.48 1.60 -1.31
N ARG A 242 23.22 2.52 -0.72
CA ARG A 242 22.70 3.50 0.23
C ARG A 242 23.57 4.75 0.25
N PHE A 243 23.06 5.81 0.87
CA PHE A 243 23.78 7.09 0.97
C PHE A 243 25.21 6.89 1.52
N GLY A 244 26.15 7.63 0.94
CA GLY A 244 27.59 7.47 1.20
C GLY A 244 28.27 6.42 0.33
N GLN A 245 27.54 5.70 -0.55
CA GLN A 245 28.15 4.91 -1.61
C GLN A 245 28.62 5.84 -2.74
N ALA A 246 29.90 5.76 -3.06
CA ALA A 246 30.52 6.62 -4.09
C ALA A 246 30.73 5.90 -5.44
N ARG A 247 30.53 4.58 -5.49
CA ARG A 247 30.79 3.76 -6.67
C ARG A 247 29.49 3.19 -7.23
N PRO A 248 29.35 3.05 -8.57
CA PRO A 248 28.23 2.32 -9.15
C PRO A 248 28.10 0.94 -8.51
N CYS A 249 26.87 0.55 -8.21
CA CYS A 249 26.57 -0.73 -7.59
C CYS A 249 26.12 -1.75 -8.63
N HIS A 250 26.70 -2.93 -8.60
CA HIS A 250 26.38 -4.06 -9.46
C HIS A 250 25.77 -5.18 -8.63
N VAL A 251 24.57 -5.57 -8.98
CA VAL A 251 23.84 -6.65 -8.32
C VAL A 251 23.53 -7.72 -9.33
N HIS A 252 24.23 -8.85 -9.20
CA HIS A 252 24.05 -10.00 -10.07
C HIS A 252 23.06 -10.96 -9.45
N ILE A 253 22.08 -11.39 -10.23
CA ILE A 253 21.01 -12.28 -9.79
C ILE A 253 21.05 -13.53 -10.67
N ILE A 254 21.44 -14.65 -10.08
CA ILE A 254 21.54 -15.92 -10.77
C ILE A 254 20.20 -16.67 -10.62
N HIS A 255 19.62 -17.07 -11.75
CA HIS A 255 18.35 -17.77 -11.79
C HIS A 255 18.37 -18.90 -12.82
N THR A 256 17.48 -19.88 -12.67
CA THR A 256 17.27 -20.92 -13.67
C THR A 256 16.28 -20.46 -14.73
N ASP A 257 16.21 -21.18 -15.85
CA ASP A 257 15.18 -21.02 -16.89
C ASP A 257 13.76 -21.22 -16.33
N THR A 258 13.59 -22.06 -15.33
CA THR A 258 12.32 -22.32 -14.64
C THR A 258 11.90 -21.20 -13.69
N GLU A 259 12.82 -20.34 -13.26
CA GLU A 259 12.59 -19.19 -12.39
C GLU A 259 12.31 -17.87 -13.16
N GLN A 260 12.13 -17.90 -14.48
CA GLN A 260 11.89 -16.71 -15.30
C GLN A 260 10.68 -15.88 -14.82
N SER A 261 9.62 -16.55 -14.37
CA SER A 261 8.45 -15.87 -13.78
C SER A 261 8.79 -15.12 -12.48
N VAL A 262 9.74 -15.60 -11.69
CA VAL A 262 10.20 -14.94 -10.47
C VAL A 262 10.98 -13.68 -10.81
N VAL A 263 11.83 -13.74 -11.84
CA VAL A 263 12.57 -12.58 -12.36
C VAL A 263 11.61 -11.48 -12.81
N GLN A 264 10.57 -11.85 -13.58
CA GLN A 264 9.55 -10.90 -14.02
C GLN A 264 8.85 -10.25 -12.82
N VAL A 265 8.46 -11.03 -11.82
CA VAL A 265 7.83 -10.51 -10.60
C VAL A 265 8.75 -9.55 -9.83
N ILE A 266 10.07 -9.83 -9.77
CA ILE A 266 11.04 -8.94 -9.12
C ILE A 266 11.12 -7.61 -9.88
N ASN A 267 11.23 -7.64 -11.20
CA ASN A 267 11.27 -6.44 -12.04
C ASN A 267 10.01 -5.58 -11.89
N ASP A 268 8.82 -6.20 -11.95
CA ASP A 268 7.54 -5.51 -11.80
C ASP A 268 7.40 -4.85 -10.41
N LYS A 269 7.86 -5.51 -9.37
CA LYS A 269 7.83 -4.98 -8.02
C LYS A 269 8.86 -3.87 -7.81
N TRP A 270 10.02 -3.98 -8.43
CA TRP A 270 11.05 -2.94 -8.41
C TRP A 270 10.56 -1.66 -9.09
N ALA A 271 9.93 -1.81 -10.27
CA ALA A 271 9.34 -0.70 -11.00
C ALA A 271 8.26 0.01 -10.16
N ARG A 272 7.34 -0.74 -9.55
CA ARG A 272 6.30 -0.18 -8.66
C ARG A 272 6.87 0.50 -7.42
N HIS A 273 7.93 -0.04 -6.83
CA HIS A 273 8.59 0.59 -5.70
C HIS A 273 9.17 1.95 -6.07
N LYS A 274 9.84 2.06 -7.24
CA LYS A 274 10.34 3.33 -7.77
C LYS A 274 9.22 4.33 -8.04
N GLU A 275 8.14 3.87 -8.67
CA GLU A 275 6.96 4.69 -8.97
C GLU A 275 6.32 5.26 -7.71
N MET A 276 6.01 4.41 -6.72
CA MET A 276 5.45 4.80 -5.43
C MET A 276 6.32 5.86 -4.74
N THR A 277 7.62 5.60 -4.69
CA THR A 277 8.55 6.50 -4.01
C THR A 277 8.63 7.86 -4.72
N SER A 278 8.61 7.86 -6.07
CA SER A 278 8.58 9.09 -6.87
C SER A 278 7.31 9.90 -6.64
N ILE A 279 6.13 9.28 -6.65
CA ILE A 279 4.85 9.94 -6.38
C ILE A 279 4.88 10.61 -5.02
N MET A 280 5.27 9.88 -3.98
CA MET A 280 5.28 10.40 -2.61
C MET A 280 6.32 11.49 -2.39
N SER A 281 7.53 11.37 -2.97
CA SER A 281 8.52 12.44 -2.91
C SER A 281 8.03 13.72 -3.61
N ASN A 282 7.35 13.60 -4.74
CA ASN A 282 6.79 14.76 -5.43
C ASN A 282 5.71 15.45 -4.60
N LEU A 283 4.81 14.69 -3.95
CA LEU A 283 3.80 15.24 -3.05
C LEU A 283 4.43 15.99 -1.87
N ILE A 284 5.51 15.45 -1.30
CA ILE A 284 6.22 16.13 -0.20
C ILE A 284 6.90 17.41 -0.69
N ARG A 285 7.49 17.42 -1.90
CA ARG A 285 8.08 18.64 -2.48
C ARG A 285 7.03 19.72 -2.76
N GLU A 286 5.83 19.30 -3.18
CA GLU A 286 4.74 20.22 -3.50
C GLU A 286 4.05 20.79 -2.25
N HIS A 287 3.78 19.94 -1.26
CA HIS A 287 2.98 20.29 -0.09
C HIS A 287 3.79 20.41 1.22
N GLY A 288 5.07 20.04 1.22
CA GLY A 288 5.91 19.99 2.41
C GLY A 288 5.50 18.91 3.39
N LEU A 289 6.00 18.99 4.62
CA LEU A 289 5.57 18.16 5.74
C LEU A 289 4.34 18.73 6.47
N ASN A 290 3.71 19.76 5.92
CA ASN A 290 2.60 20.43 6.55
C ASN A 290 1.29 19.70 6.25
N ASN A 291 0.88 18.83 7.15
CA ASN A 291 -0.38 18.10 7.06
C ASN A 291 -1.61 19.02 6.98
N VAL A 292 -1.50 20.29 7.39
CA VAL A 292 -2.62 21.25 7.31
C VAL A 292 -2.94 21.59 5.86
N GLY A 293 -1.94 21.84 5.00
CA GLY A 293 -2.17 22.13 3.58
C GLY A 293 -2.72 20.92 2.81
N VAL A 294 -2.23 19.71 3.12
CA VAL A 294 -2.75 18.46 2.54
C VAL A 294 -4.17 18.19 3.01
N ASN A 295 -4.46 18.42 4.28
CA ASN A 295 -5.82 18.27 4.82
C ASN A 295 -6.80 19.31 4.28
N GLU A 296 -6.36 20.54 4.05
CA GLU A 296 -7.20 21.56 3.40
C GLU A 296 -7.55 21.19 1.96
N GLN A 297 -6.60 20.61 1.21
CA GLN A 297 -6.89 20.07 -0.11
C GLN A 297 -7.79 18.85 -0.07
N LEU A 298 -7.57 17.92 0.88
CA LEU A 298 -8.48 16.79 1.12
C LEU A 298 -9.87 17.23 1.58
N ILE A 299 -9.97 18.43 2.14
CA ILE A 299 -11.24 18.97 2.60
C ILE A 299 -12.01 19.66 1.45
N ARG A 300 -11.36 20.43 0.56
CA ARG A 300 -12.07 21.16 -0.54
C ARG A 300 -11.14 21.75 -1.62
N SER A 301 -10.52 20.98 -2.49
CA SER A 301 -9.57 21.58 -3.44
C SER A 301 -9.84 21.43 -4.93
N ILE A 302 -10.82 20.68 -5.35
CA ILE A 302 -11.07 20.52 -6.79
C ILE A 302 -12.40 21.20 -7.12
N GLY A 303 -12.31 22.40 -7.72
CA GLY A 303 -13.48 23.11 -8.22
C GLY A 303 -14.24 22.28 -9.26
N VAL A 304 -15.55 22.19 -9.11
CA VAL A 304 -16.44 21.63 -10.13
C VAL A 304 -16.71 22.74 -11.15
N GLU A 305 -16.60 22.41 -12.45
CA GLU A 305 -17.05 23.35 -13.49
C GLU A 305 -18.58 23.57 -13.35
N ARG A 306 -18.96 24.82 -13.09
CA ARG A 306 -20.37 25.17 -12.93
C ARG A 306 -21.11 25.10 -14.26
N VAL A 307 -22.11 24.25 -14.33
CA VAL A 307 -23.02 24.15 -15.47
C VAL A 307 -24.42 24.60 -15.05
N GLU A 308 -25.00 25.54 -15.76
CA GLU A 308 -26.33 26.07 -15.48
C GLU A 308 -27.28 25.83 -16.64
N VAL A 309 -28.49 25.43 -16.31
CA VAL A 309 -29.64 25.37 -17.23
C VAL A 309 -30.82 26.05 -16.56
N SER A 310 -31.49 26.97 -17.27
CA SER A 310 -32.61 27.70 -16.75
C SER A 310 -33.79 27.72 -17.74
N GLY A 311 -34.99 27.93 -17.22
CA GLY A 311 -36.23 28.08 -17.99
C GLY A 311 -37.19 29.03 -17.28
N ASP A 312 -38.43 29.11 -17.78
CA ASP A 312 -39.41 29.96 -17.16
C ASP A 312 -39.76 29.50 -15.73
N GLY A 313 -39.36 30.29 -14.74
CA GLY A 313 -39.61 30.04 -13.33
C GLY A 313 -38.70 29.00 -12.65
N TRP A 314 -37.65 28.52 -13.28
CA TRP A 314 -36.72 27.58 -12.68
C TRP A 314 -35.28 27.75 -13.17
N LEU A 315 -34.33 27.37 -12.31
CA LEU A 315 -32.90 27.29 -12.58
C LEU A 315 -32.35 26.04 -11.94
N VAL A 316 -31.49 25.31 -12.66
CA VAL A 316 -30.72 24.17 -12.16
C VAL A 316 -29.24 24.45 -12.35
N ALA A 317 -28.49 24.45 -11.27
CA ALA A 317 -27.04 24.57 -11.30
C ALA A 317 -26.39 23.24 -10.86
N ASN A 318 -25.52 22.70 -11.68
CA ASN A 318 -24.60 21.63 -11.30
C ASN A 318 -23.31 22.30 -10.84
N ASN A 319 -23.09 22.36 -9.53
CA ASN A 319 -21.98 23.02 -8.89
C ASN A 319 -21.74 22.44 -7.49
N ASP A 320 -20.63 22.77 -6.85
CA ASP A 320 -20.48 22.62 -5.41
C ASP A 320 -21.52 23.45 -4.68
N CYS A 321 -22.34 22.81 -3.85
CA CYS A 321 -23.46 23.50 -3.18
C CYS A 321 -23.00 24.57 -2.17
N VAL A 322 -21.78 24.48 -1.64
CA VAL A 322 -21.22 25.54 -0.77
C VAL A 322 -20.82 26.74 -1.60
N ILE A 323 -20.19 26.54 -2.76
CA ILE A 323 -19.83 27.63 -3.68
C ILE A 323 -21.11 28.30 -4.20
N GLU A 324 -22.08 27.50 -4.64
CA GLU A 324 -23.35 27.98 -5.16
C GLU A 324 -24.13 28.80 -4.11
N THR A 325 -24.29 28.25 -2.90
CA THR A 325 -25.01 28.98 -1.83
C THR A 325 -24.25 30.19 -1.32
N THR A 326 -22.92 30.20 -1.35
CA THR A 326 -22.10 31.36 -0.98
C THR A 326 -22.35 32.53 -1.94
N ALA A 327 -22.61 32.25 -3.21
CA ALA A 327 -22.90 33.26 -4.23
C ALA A 327 -24.34 33.83 -4.18
N MET A 328 -25.24 33.20 -3.41
CA MET A 328 -26.63 33.64 -3.26
C MET A 328 -26.74 34.82 -2.27
N ASP A 329 -27.71 35.69 -2.50
CA ASP A 329 -27.98 36.83 -1.61
C ASP A 329 -28.55 36.37 -0.25
N ASP A 330 -28.32 37.14 0.79
CA ASP A 330 -28.93 36.95 2.11
C ASP A 330 -30.47 37.00 2.01
N ASP A 331 -31.15 36.19 2.81
CA ASP A 331 -32.61 36.20 2.90
C ASP A 331 -33.35 36.00 1.55
N SER A 332 -32.70 35.36 0.57
CA SER A 332 -33.21 35.18 -0.80
C SER A 332 -34.11 33.96 -0.98
N VAL A 333 -34.08 32.99 -0.04
CA VAL A 333 -34.74 31.69 -0.18
C VAL A 333 -35.92 31.57 0.79
N ASN A 334 -37.09 31.17 0.28
CA ASN A 334 -38.30 30.99 1.08
C ASN A 334 -38.47 29.59 1.68
N LEU A 335 -37.79 28.56 1.12
CA LEU A 335 -37.88 27.18 1.58
C LEU A 335 -36.63 26.45 1.09
N ILE A 336 -36.01 25.69 1.97
CA ILE A 336 -34.94 24.75 1.62
C ILE A 336 -35.45 23.33 1.86
N VAL A 337 -35.34 22.49 0.84
CA VAL A 337 -35.67 21.04 0.92
C VAL A 337 -34.49 20.27 0.33
N THR A 338 -33.87 19.41 1.12
CA THR A 338 -32.74 18.60 0.67
C THR A 338 -32.66 17.26 1.38
N SER A 339 -31.97 16.32 0.77
CA SER A 339 -31.51 15.08 1.39
C SER A 339 -29.99 15.16 1.44
N ILE A 340 -29.44 15.32 2.63
CA ILE A 340 -27.98 15.28 2.79
C ILE A 340 -27.47 13.84 2.69
N PRO A 341 -26.20 13.59 2.27
CA PRO A 341 -25.59 12.28 2.40
C PRO A 341 -25.61 11.81 3.86
N PHE A 342 -25.75 10.51 4.06
CA PHE A 342 -25.78 9.94 5.41
C PHE A 342 -24.34 9.57 5.83
N SER A 343 -23.47 10.58 6.00
CA SER A 343 -22.03 10.41 6.20
C SER A 343 -21.43 9.62 5.01
N ASN A 344 -20.51 8.70 5.24
CA ASN A 344 -19.87 7.86 4.22
C ASN A 344 -20.74 6.70 3.67
N HIS A 345 -22.06 6.80 3.76
CA HIS A 345 -22.93 5.72 3.27
C HIS A 345 -23.09 5.72 1.75
N TYR A 346 -23.15 6.90 1.14
CA TYR A 346 -23.25 7.09 -0.29
C TYR A 346 -22.24 8.14 -0.73
N GLU A 347 -21.36 7.76 -1.61
CA GLU A 347 -20.48 8.65 -2.35
C GLU A 347 -21.08 8.80 -3.76
N TYR A 348 -21.37 10.02 -4.16
CA TYR A 348 -22.05 10.31 -5.42
C TYR A 348 -21.08 10.65 -6.55
N THR A 349 -19.95 11.23 -6.22
CA THR A 349 -18.93 11.63 -7.16
C THR A 349 -17.52 11.36 -6.59
N PRO A 350 -16.49 11.20 -7.42
CA PRO A 350 -15.11 11.08 -6.95
C PRO A 350 -14.51 12.42 -6.51
N SER A 351 -15.32 13.46 -6.33
CA SER A 351 -14.87 14.77 -5.92
C SER A 351 -14.66 14.86 -4.41
N TYR A 352 -13.59 15.52 -3.98
CA TYR A 352 -13.36 15.85 -2.57
C TYR A 352 -14.44 16.75 -1.96
N ASN A 353 -15.24 17.41 -2.81
CA ASN A 353 -16.36 18.25 -2.39
C ASN A 353 -17.66 17.46 -2.18
N ASP A 354 -17.65 16.15 -2.48
CA ASP A 354 -18.80 15.29 -2.17
C ASP A 354 -18.86 15.06 -0.66
N PHE A 355 -19.94 15.52 -0.02
CA PHE A 355 -20.17 15.30 1.41
C PHE A 355 -20.26 13.83 1.80
N GLY A 356 -20.57 12.93 0.86
CA GLY A 356 -20.51 11.48 1.06
C GLY A 356 -19.10 10.92 1.13
N HIS A 357 -18.12 11.71 0.70
CA HIS A 357 -16.70 11.37 0.69
C HIS A 357 -16.04 11.71 2.04
N THR A 358 -16.49 11.06 3.10
CA THR A 358 -16.04 11.31 4.49
C THR A 358 -15.65 10.01 5.19
N ASP A 359 -14.79 10.11 6.19
CA ASP A 359 -14.28 8.94 6.92
C ASP A 359 -15.28 8.43 7.97
N ASN A 360 -15.96 9.37 8.63
CA ASN A 360 -16.88 9.11 9.72
C ASN A 360 -17.86 10.26 9.89
N ASN A 361 -18.76 10.17 10.86
CA ASN A 361 -19.74 11.22 11.14
C ASN A 361 -19.09 12.55 11.56
N ASP A 362 -18.04 12.52 12.37
CA ASP A 362 -17.37 13.75 12.81
C ASP A 362 -16.78 14.51 11.62
N HIS A 363 -16.12 13.81 10.71
CA HIS A 363 -15.61 14.40 9.46
C HIS A 363 -16.74 14.92 8.58
N PHE A 364 -17.85 14.18 8.46
CA PHE A 364 -19.03 14.62 7.74
C PHE A 364 -19.59 15.93 8.30
N TRP A 365 -19.77 16.02 9.62
CA TRP A 365 -20.30 17.25 10.23
C TRP A 365 -19.33 18.42 10.16
N ALA A 366 -18.02 18.16 10.19
CA ALA A 366 -17.01 19.20 9.95
C ALA A 366 -17.07 19.75 8.51
N GLN A 367 -17.39 18.92 7.51
CA GLN A 367 -17.65 19.41 6.16
C GLN A 367 -18.98 20.18 6.08
N MET A 368 -20.03 19.72 6.75
CA MET A 368 -21.29 20.42 6.83
C MET A 368 -21.19 21.80 7.50
N ASP A 369 -20.15 22.05 8.32
CA ASP A 369 -19.85 23.36 8.89
C ASP A 369 -19.59 24.44 7.82
N TYR A 370 -19.23 24.06 6.58
CA TYR A 370 -19.12 25.00 5.45
C TYR A 370 -20.46 25.31 4.80
N LEU A 371 -21.38 24.35 4.74
CA LEU A 371 -22.68 24.53 4.08
C LEU A 371 -23.75 25.12 5.00
N THR A 372 -23.85 24.60 6.22
CA THR A 372 -24.96 24.90 7.13
C THR A 372 -25.08 26.39 7.46
N PRO A 373 -24.00 27.16 7.71
CA PRO A 373 -24.10 28.62 7.88
C PRO A 373 -24.62 29.34 6.65
N GLN A 374 -24.27 28.87 5.44
CA GLN A 374 -24.77 29.47 4.20
C GLN A 374 -26.28 29.20 4.02
N LEU A 375 -26.74 27.99 4.37
CA LEU A 375 -28.18 27.67 4.35
C LEU A 375 -28.98 28.58 5.31
N LEU A 376 -28.44 28.87 6.50
CA LEU A 376 -29.06 29.80 7.43
C LEU A 376 -29.07 31.24 6.87
N ARG A 377 -27.96 31.70 6.27
CA ARG A 377 -27.81 33.05 5.73
C ARG A 377 -28.79 33.34 4.59
N ILE A 378 -28.94 32.40 3.65
CA ILE A 378 -29.80 32.58 2.47
C ILE A 378 -31.29 32.39 2.78
N LEU A 379 -31.63 31.68 3.85
CA LEU A 379 -33.02 31.42 4.23
C LEU A 379 -33.62 32.63 4.92
N GLN A 380 -34.78 33.06 4.43
CA GLN A 380 -35.50 34.19 5.04
C GLN A 380 -35.90 33.87 6.50
N PRO A 381 -35.86 34.85 7.42
CA PRO A 381 -36.31 34.64 8.79
C PRO A 381 -37.71 34.08 8.88
N GLY A 382 -37.93 33.09 9.73
CA GLY A 382 -39.22 32.45 9.93
C GLY A 382 -39.57 31.41 8.85
N ARG A 383 -38.66 31.09 7.94
CA ARG A 383 -38.86 30.06 6.91
C ARG A 383 -38.26 28.72 7.29
N LEU A 384 -38.56 27.67 6.54
CA LEU A 384 -38.24 26.29 6.88
C LEU A 384 -37.08 25.76 6.09
N TYR A 385 -36.17 25.09 6.79
CA TYR A 385 -35.19 24.16 6.24
C TYR A 385 -35.62 22.73 6.54
N CYS A 386 -36.02 21.99 5.49
CA CYS A 386 -36.43 20.58 5.56
C CYS A 386 -35.28 19.69 5.13
N CYS A 387 -34.68 18.99 6.08
CA CYS A 387 -33.56 18.10 5.84
C CYS A 387 -33.98 16.62 5.99
N HIS A 388 -33.93 15.87 4.89
CA HIS A 388 -34.16 14.43 4.94
C HIS A 388 -32.90 13.71 5.38
N VAL A 389 -33.01 12.87 6.41
CA VAL A 389 -31.95 12.07 6.98
C VAL A 389 -32.44 10.67 7.33
N LYS A 390 -31.51 9.73 7.47
CA LYS A 390 -31.78 8.36 7.88
C LYS A 390 -30.76 7.88 8.90
N ASP A 391 -31.23 7.20 9.93
CA ASP A 391 -30.36 6.50 10.88
C ASP A 391 -29.62 5.35 10.20
N ARG A 392 -28.45 5.03 10.70
CA ARG A 392 -27.55 4.05 10.11
C ARG A 392 -27.36 2.85 10.99
N ILE A 393 -27.42 1.65 10.40
CA ILE A 393 -26.99 0.43 11.05
C ILE A 393 -25.46 0.37 11.01
N LEU A 394 -24.85 0.25 12.19
CA LEU A 394 -23.43 0.01 12.35
C LEU A 394 -23.21 -1.47 12.68
N PHE A 395 -22.41 -2.13 11.87
CA PHE A 395 -22.12 -3.55 12.09
C PHE A 395 -21.18 -3.75 13.29
N GLY A 396 -21.38 -4.84 14.03
CA GLY A 396 -20.64 -5.09 15.28
C GLY A 396 -19.12 -5.24 15.12
N ASN A 397 -18.65 -5.59 13.93
CA ASN A 397 -17.22 -5.61 13.59
C ASN A 397 -16.63 -4.19 13.40
N VAL A 398 -17.46 -3.21 13.06
CA VAL A 398 -17.06 -1.80 12.92
C VAL A 398 -17.02 -1.11 14.29
N THR A 399 -18.02 -1.39 15.12
CA THR A 399 -18.13 -0.76 16.45
C THR A 399 -17.34 -1.47 17.56
N GLY A 400 -16.87 -2.68 17.30
CA GLY A 400 -16.29 -3.55 18.32
C GLY A 400 -17.28 -4.11 19.34
N ALA A 401 -18.59 -3.80 19.20
CA ALA A 401 -19.61 -4.21 20.14
C ALA A 401 -20.06 -5.68 19.99
N GLY A 402 -19.59 -6.38 18.97
CA GLY A 402 -19.97 -7.77 18.68
C GLY A 402 -21.40 -7.95 18.15
N ALA A 403 -22.23 -6.89 18.17
CA ALA A 403 -23.60 -6.87 17.67
C ALA A 403 -23.85 -5.59 16.86
N SER A 404 -24.79 -5.63 15.93
CA SER A 404 -25.20 -4.44 15.17
C SER A 404 -25.85 -3.42 16.10
N THR A 405 -25.51 -2.14 15.92
CA THR A 405 -26.06 -0.99 16.62
C THR A 405 -26.64 0.01 15.63
N VAL A 406 -27.35 1.03 16.10
CA VAL A 406 -27.87 2.11 15.25
C VAL A 406 -27.20 3.41 15.61
N SER A 407 -26.63 4.12 14.62
CA SER A 407 -26.18 5.50 14.77
C SER A 407 -27.38 6.44 14.62
N PRO A 408 -27.68 7.26 15.64
CA PRO A 408 -28.83 8.17 15.62
C PRO A 408 -28.51 9.42 14.80
N PHE A 409 -28.30 9.26 13.50
CA PHE A 409 -27.85 10.32 12.59
C PHE A 409 -28.83 11.50 12.53
N HIS A 410 -30.14 11.24 12.70
CA HIS A 410 -31.16 12.29 12.80
C HIS A 410 -30.93 13.21 14.01
N ALA A 411 -30.53 12.65 15.15
CA ALA A 411 -30.26 13.45 16.35
C ALA A 411 -29.01 14.31 16.17
N GLU A 412 -27.96 13.77 15.53
CA GLU A 412 -26.76 14.52 15.19
C GLU A 412 -27.09 15.70 14.24
N ALA A 413 -27.93 15.48 13.21
CA ALA A 413 -28.38 16.52 12.30
C ALA A 413 -29.13 17.66 13.02
N ILE A 414 -30.01 17.31 13.96
CA ILE A 414 -30.73 18.31 14.80
C ILE A 414 -29.73 19.13 15.62
N MET A 415 -28.79 18.47 16.29
CA MET A 415 -27.80 19.15 17.15
C MET A 415 -26.84 20.00 16.32
N HIS A 416 -26.45 19.55 15.13
CA HIS A 416 -25.65 20.31 14.19
C HIS A 416 -26.38 21.59 13.73
N GLY A 417 -27.63 21.48 13.26
CA GLY A 417 -28.41 22.63 12.86
C GLY A 417 -28.57 23.66 13.99
N ARG A 418 -28.85 23.19 15.21
CA ARG A 418 -28.94 24.08 16.39
C ARG A 418 -27.64 24.80 16.72
N ARG A 419 -26.49 24.18 16.56
CA ARG A 419 -25.19 24.85 16.75
C ARG A 419 -24.98 26.01 15.78
N HIS A 420 -25.55 25.90 14.58
CA HIS A 420 -25.46 26.93 13.54
C HIS A 420 -26.59 27.94 13.56
N GLY A 421 -27.51 27.91 14.54
CA GLY A 421 -28.52 28.94 14.73
C GLY A 421 -29.92 28.57 14.23
N PHE A 422 -30.15 27.35 13.76
CA PHE A 422 -31.51 26.89 13.43
C PHE A 422 -32.30 26.50 14.68
N ASP A 423 -33.58 26.83 14.72
CA ASP A 423 -34.51 26.31 15.71
C ASP A 423 -35.14 25.00 15.25
N TYR A 424 -35.17 24.01 16.12
CA TYR A 424 -35.80 22.71 15.81
C TYR A 424 -37.33 22.80 15.93
N MET A 425 -38.04 22.64 14.79
CA MET A 425 -39.50 22.77 14.73
C MET A 425 -40.22 21.44 14.82
N GLY A 426 -39.57 20.32 14.60
CA GLY A 426 -40.17 19.00 14.67
C GLY A 426 -39.62 18.03 13.64
N MET A 427 -40.10 16.79 13.69
CA MET A 427 -39.67 15.71 12.80
C MET A 427 -40.90 15.06 12.16
N ILE A 428 -40.81 14.77 10.88
CA ILE A 428 -41.77 13.97 10.12
C ILE A 428 -41.12 12.63 9.80
N THR A 429 -41.73 11.54 10.27
CA THR A 429 -41.24 10.20 9.94
C THR A 429 -41.87 9.73 8.62
N VAL A 430 -41.02 9.47 7.64
CA VAL A 430 -41.39 8.85 6.38
C VAL A 430 -41.29 7.33 6.54
N THR A 431 -42.42 6.65 6.47
CA THR A 431 -42.48 5.18 6.51
C THR A 431 -42.56 4.62 5.10
N THR A 432 -41.66 3.70 4.78
CA THR A 432 -41.61 3.01 3.50
C THR A 432 -41.86 1.51 3.70
N ASP A 433 -42.43 0.86 2.69
CA ASP A 433 -42.52 -0.60 2.69
C ASP A 433 -41.11 -1.16 2.41
N VAL A 434 -40.50 -1.61 3.47
CA VAL A 434 -39.12 -2.07 3.50
C VAL A 434 -38.86 -3.23 2.52
N VAL A 435 -39.82 -4.11 2.34
CA VAL A 435 -39.74 -5.27 1.44
C VAL A 435 -39.85 -4.82 -0.03
N ARG A 436 -40.65 -3.80 -0.30
CA ARG A 436 -40.88 -3.30 -1.66
C ARG A 436 -39.74 -2.40 -2.14
N GLU A 437 -39.17 -1.60 -1.25
CA GLU A 437 -38.15 -0.60 -1.56
C GLU A 437 -36.72 -1.17 -1.58
N ASN A 438 -36.49 -2.22 -0.81
CA ASN A 438 -35.17 -2.83 -0.66
C ASN A 438 -35.19 -4.30 -1.08
N ASN A 439 -34.95 -4.56 -2.35
CA ASN A 439 -34.75 -5.91 -2.87
C ASN A 439 -33.49 -6.60 -2.35
N GLN A 440 -32.69 -5.91 -1.53
CA GLN A 440 -31.42 -6.42 -1.01
C GLN A 440 -31.54 -6.59 0.51
N SER A 441 -31.71 -7.82 0.93
CA SER A 441 -31.92 -8.23 2.32
C SER A 441 -30.89 -7.72 3.32
N TYR A 442 -29.62 -7.55 2.90
CA TYR A 442 -28.56 -7.07 3.78
C TYR A 442 -28.74 -5.61 4.26
N ARG A 443 -29.44 -4.77 3.50
CA ARG A 443 -29.73 -3.38 3.89
C ARG A 443 -30.75 -3.28 4.99
N LEU A 444 -31.53 -4.33 5.18
CA LEU A 444 -32.57 -4.42 6.19
C LEU A 444 -32.09 -5.11 7.47
N GLY A 445 -30.84 -5.49 7.54
CA GLY A 445 -30.37 -6.36 8.62
C GLY A 445 -31.02 -7.74 8.60
N TRP A 446 -31.60 -8.14 7.47
CA TRP A 446 -32.17 -9.46 7.31
C TRP A 446 -31.05 -10.47 7.27
N SER A 447 -31.09 -11.41 8.17
CA SER A 447 -30.29 -12.59 8.07
C SER A 447 -30.88 -13.49 6.98
N GLU A 448 -30.31 -13.48 5.79
CA GLU A 448 -30.55 -14.51 4.78
C GLU A 448 -30.24 -15.92 5.29
N ASN A 449 -29.58 -15.98 6.43
CA ASN A 449 -29.03 -17.15 7.04
C ASN A 449 -29.96 -17.82 8.04
N ALA A 450 -31.15 -17.35 8.23
CA ALA A 450 -32.14 -18.13 8.92
C ALA A 450 -32.54 -19.31 8.02
N LYS A 451 -31.76 -20.37 8.10
CA LYS A 451 -31.98 -21.63 7.37
C LYS A 451 -33.36 -22.28 7.68
N ASP A 452 -34.00 -21.81 8.72
CA ASP A 452 -35.34 -22.19 9.18
C ASP A 452 -36.45 -21.31 8.62
N GLY A 453 -36.14 -20.36 7.74
CA GLY A 453 -37.10 -19.40 7.17
C GLY A 453 -37.47 -18.25 8.11
N THR A 454 -36.92 -18.16 9.32
CA THR A 454 -37.12 -17.00 10.19
C THR A 454 -36.32 -15.81 9.67
N LYS A 455 -36.99 -14.67 9.56
CA LYS A 455 -36.38 -13.41 9.11
C LYS A 455 -36.10 -12.57 10.34
N MET A 456 -34.84 -12.40 10.66
CA MET A 456 -34.42 -11.43 11.67
C MET A 456 -34.12 -10.12 10.97
N GLY A 457 -34.98 -9.14 11.16
CA GLY A 457 -34.74 -7.76 10.76
C GLY A 457 -34.31 -6.95 11.96
N VAL A 458 -33.20 -6.23 11.86
CA VAL A 458 -32.99 -5.05 12.67
C VAL A 458 -33.76 -3.95 11.96
N GLY A 459 -34.88 -3.53 12.51
CA GLY A 459 -35.66 -2.44 11.93
C GLY A 459 -34.77 -1.19 11.81
N SER A 460 -34.82 -0.57 10.65
CA SER A 460 -34.23 0.76 10.44
C SER A 460 -35.22 1.82 10.85
#